data_f2336633b12891035016a0e9a1e1281c
#
_entry.id   f2336633b12891035016a0e9a1e1281c
#
_cell.length_a   1.000
_cell.length_b   1.000
_cell.length_c   1.000
_cell.angle_alpha   90.00
_cell.angle_beta   90.00
_cell.angle_gamma   90.00
#
_symmetry.space_group_name_H-M   'P 1'
#
loop_
_entity.id
_entity.type
_entity.pdbx_description
1 polymer ?
#
loop_
_entity_poly.entity_id
_entity_poly.type
_entity_poly.pdbx_seq_one_letter_code
_entity_poly.pdbx_strand_id
1 'polypeptide(L)'
;MEHVELETLDREHTASNKKDPQLNHEKKPTKKSIKVLKLIGTKTLLFAFIILFIVGFSALFGSTATYTGVCIVTGLLMFLKLDIGIKHTQAPFVIFGLFVLTGLSAFVAAINPWLGLLINFITVCAIMVLSGQRAEYRSFMPFLLCYIFTQSTPVYDIDFGMRMASLAAGGALVGIVYFIVHRKKPCPKVGVLDAIKNTASAYTSVKTKFFLRMAIGMTIAMFIGDMIGSARTLWLSLPILSLTQLKPHETAHRTAYRIFATIIGGLIYISVFDFIIPAEYLNIGLLVAGYIYTYINKYQFQQI
;
A
#
# COMPACT_ATOMS: atom_id res chain seq x y z
N MET A 1 -65.03 -30.49 -35.24
CA MET A 1 -64.14 -31.58 -34.79
C MET A 1 -62.75 -31.11 -34.34
N GLU A 2 -62.53 -29.82 -34.38
CA GLU A 2 -61.20 -29.22 -34.09
C GLU A 2 -61.03 -28.72 -32.63
N HIS A 3 -62.13 -28.64 -31.88
CA HIS A 3 -62.15 -28.17 -30.47
C HIS A 3 -61.94 -29.27 -29.43
N VAL A 4 -62.00 -30.55 -29.82
CA VAL A 4 -61.84 -31.69 -28.89
C VAL A 4 -60.38 -32.19 -28.81
N GLU A 5 -59.60 -31.92 -29.86
CA GLU A 5 -58.18 -32.33 -29.92
C GLU A 5 -57.26 -31.40 -29.07
N LEU A 6 -57.64 -30.13 -28.89
CA LEU A 6 -56.86 -29.19 -28.07
C LEU A 6 -57.03 -29.42 -26.56
N GLU A 7 -58.14 -29.93 -26.11
CA GLU A 7 -58.39 -30.21 -24.67
C GLU A 7 -57.72 -31.50 -24.23
N THR A 8 -57.42 -32.44 -25.10
CA THR A 8 -56.69 -33.67 -24.76
C THR A 8 -55.19 -33.47 -24.65
N LEU A 9 -54.59 -32.55 -25.44
CA LEU A 9 -53.19 -32.19 -25.39
C LEU A 9 -52.81 -31.38 -24.12
N ASP A 10 -53.74 -30.55 -23.61
CA ASP A 10 -53.52 -29.81 -22.36
C ASP A 10 -53.62 -30.69 -21.10
N ARG A 11 -54.34 -31.79 -21.15
CA ARG A 11 -54.46 -32.76 -20.02
C ARG A 11 -53.23 -33.68 -19.93
N GLU A 12 -52.59 -34.01 -21.04
CA GLU A 12 -51.35 -34.80 -21.02
C GLU A 12 -50.15 -33.99 -20.56
N HIS A 13 -50.10 -32.67 -20.86
CA HIS A 13 -49.02 -31.79 -20.39
C HIS A 13 -49.15 -31.47 -18.89
N THR A 14 -50.31 -31.50 -18.30
CA THR A 14 -50.56 -31.24 -16.87
C THR A 14 -50.30 -32.48 -15.99
N ALA A 15 -50.35 -33.67 -16.54
CA ALA A 15 -50.12 -34.91 -15.80
C ALA A 15 -48.63 -35.33 -15.72
N SER A 16 -47.80 -34.79 -16.61
CA SER A 16 -46.36 -35.10 -16.61
C SER A 16 -45.52 -34.25 -15.66
N ASN A 17 -46.10 -33.25 -14.98
CA ASN A 17 -45.37 -32.32 -14.11
C ASN A 17 -45.58 -32.56 -12.60
N LYS A 18 -45.97 -33.79 -12.23
CA LYS A 18 -46.08 -34.21 -10.83
C LYS A 18 -45.15 -35.39 -10.56
N LYS A 19 -43.85 -35.15 -10.66
CA LYS A 19 -42.82 -36.05 -10.14
C LYS A 19 -41.95 -35.29 -9.15
N ASP A 20 -42.11 -35.66 -7.89
CA ASP A 20 -41.21 -35.63 -6.73
C ASP A 20 -40.34 -34.38 -6.47
N PRO A 21 -40.60 -33.65 -5.36
CA PRO A 21 -39.67 -32.64 -4.84
C PRO A 21 -38.73 -33.25 -3.80
N GLN A 22 -37.97 -34.25 -4.17
CA GLN A 22 -36.84 -34.75 -3.35
C GLN A 22 -35.74 -35.34 -4.23
N LEU A 23 -35.04 -34.52 -4.96
CA LEU A 23 -33.67 -34.85 -5.40
C LEU A 23 -32.81 -33.59 -5.22
N ASN A 24 -31.90 -33.70 -4.28
CA ASN A 24 -30.78 -32.78 -4.04
C ASN A 24 -30.11 -32.42 -5.38
N HIS A 25 -30.54 -31.36 -6.03
CA HIS A 25 -29.75 -30.74 -7.06
C HIS A 25 -28.57 -29.98 -6.41
N GLU A 26 -27.50 -30.70 -6.17
CA GLU A 26 -26.17 -30.09 -6.11
C GLU A 26 -26.01 -29.23 -7.37
N LYS A 27 -26.33 -27.94 -7.26
CA LYS A 27 -26.11 -26.98 -8.34
C LYS A 27 -24.64 -26.96 -8.64
N LYS A 28 -24.20 -27.67 -9.71
CA LYS A 28 -22.83 -27.54 -10.25
C LYS A 28 -22.48 -26.06 -10.30
N PRO A 29 -21.38 -25.62 -9.67
CA PRO A 29 -21.05 -24.21 -9.59
C PRO A 29 -20.91 -23.67 -11.02
N THR A 30 -21.67 -22.62 -11.33
CA THR A 30 -21.59 -21.96 -12.63
C THR A 30 -20.17 -21.40 -12.84
N LYS A 31 -19.68 -21.33 -14.09
CA LYS A 31 -18.35 -20.78 -14.42
C LYS A 31 -18.09 -19.41 -13.76
N LYS A 32 -19.13 -18.65 -13.50
CA LYS A 32 -19.08 -17.36 -12.78
C LYS A 32 -18.79 -17.57 -11.28
N SER A 33 -19.41 -18.55 -10.66
CA SER A 33 -19.21 -18.93 -9.25
C SER A 33 -17.78 -19.44 -9.00
N ILE A 34 -17.23 -20.27 -9.89
CA ILE A 34 -15.86 -20.77 -9.81
C ILE A 34 -14.83 -19.62 -9.92
N LYS A 35 -15.07 -18.64 -10.83
CA LYS A 35 -14.21 -17.45 -10.95
C LYS A 35 -14.24 -16.58 -9.69
N VAL A 36 -15.40 -16.40 -9.08
CA VAL A 36 -15.55 -15.65 -7.83
C VAL A 36 -14.84 -16.39 -6.69
N LEU A 37 -15.03 -17.69 -6.55
CA LEU A 37 -14.39 -18.51 -5.52
C LEU A 37 -12.85 -18.49 -5.65
N LYS A 38 -12.33 -18.60 -6.87
CA LYS A 38 -10.89 -18.50 -7.15
C LYS A 38 -10.35 -17.10 -6.81
N LEU A 39 -11.11 -16.05 -7.10
CA LEU A 39 -10.74 -14.67 -6.74
C LEU A 39 -10.68 -14.50 -5.22
N ILE A 40 -11.69 -15.01 -4.50
CA ILE A 40 -11.74 -14.98 -3.04
C ILE A 40 -10.53 -15.72 -2.48
N GLY A 41 -10.29 -16.96 -2.90
CA GLY A 41 -9.14 -17.75 -2.44
C GLY A 41 -7.79 -17.06 -2.66
N THR A 42 -7.58 -16.46 -3.85
CA THR A 42 -6.34 -15.72 -4.14
C THR A 42 -6.16 -14.49 -3.25
N LYS A 43 -7.24 -13.75 -2.94
CA LYS A 43 -7.19 -12.58 -2.06
C LYS A 43 -6.95 -12.97 -0.61
N THR A 44 -7.62 -14.04 -0.15
CA THR A 44 -7.41 -14.59 1.20
C THR A 44 -5.98 -15.08 1.39
N LEU A 45 -5.44 -15.81 0.40
CA LEU A 45 -4.06 -16.28 0.43
C LEU A 45 -3.05 -15.11 0.46
N LEU A 46 -3.28 -14.07 -0.34
CA LEU A 46 -2.45 -12.87 -0.34
C LEU A 46 -2.50 -12.18 1.04
N PHE A 47 -3.68 -12.05 1.62
CA PHE A 47 -3.87 -11.42 2.94
C PHE A 47 -3.18 -12.24 4.04
N ALA A 48 -3.36 -13.56 4.03
CA ALA A 48 -2.67 -14.46 4.94
C ALA A 48 -1.14 -14.38 4.80
N PHE A 49 -0.63 -14.31 3.56
CA PHE A 49 0.80 -14.12 3.29
C PHE A 49 1.32 -12.81 3.90
N ILE A 50 0.60 -11.70 3.75
CA ILE A 50 0.98 -10.40 4.33
C ILE A 50 1.09 -10.51 5.86
N ILE A 51 0.09 -11.08 6.52
CA ILE A 51 0.09 -11.22 7.98
C ILE A 51 1.24 -12.13 8.42
N LEU A 52 1.37 -13.30 7.80
CA LEU A 52 2.43 -14.26 8.14
C LEU A 52 3.83 -13.66 7.95
N PHE A 53 4.03 -12.90 6.88
CA PHE A 53 5.28 -12.21 6.61
C PHE A 53 5.60 -11.18 7.71
N ILE A 54 4.63 -10.32 8.09
CA ILE A 54 4.83 -9.30 9.11
C ILE A 54 5.11 -9.94 10.47
N VAL A 55 4.35 -10.97 10.86
CA VAL A 55 4.55 -11.69 12.12
C VAL A 55 5.90 -12.38 12.16
N GLY A 56 6.27 -13.10 11.09
CA GLY A 56 7.57 -13.77 10.99
C GLY A 56 8.74 -12.78 10.99
N PHE A 57 8.59 -11.64 10.31
CA PHE A 57 9.59 -10.59 10.28
C PHE A 57 9.78 -9.94 11.66
N SER A 58 8.66 -9.68 12.37
CA SER A 58 8.68 -9.16 13.74
C SER A 58 9.26 -10.19 14.74
N ALA A 59 9.04 -11.47 14.53
CA ALA A 59 9.63 -12.52 15.37
C ALA A 59 11.16 -12.62 15.20
N LEU A 60 11.67 -12.36 13.98
CA LEU A 60 13.11 -12.41 13.70
C LEU A 60 13.87 -11.18 14.19
N PHE A 61 13.30 -9.97 14.02
CA PHE A 61 13.98 -8.70 14.25
C PHE A 61 13.42 -7.89 15.44
N GLY A 62 12.47 -8.48 16.19
CA GLY A 62 11.82 -7.83 17.31
C GLY A 62 10.61 -6.98 16.93
N SER A 63 9.84 -6.57 17.93
CA SER A 63 8.58 -5.81 17.76
C SER A 63 8.79 -4.44 17.13
N THR A 64 9.95 -3.84 17.31
CA THR A 64 10.33 -2.55 16.67
C THR A 64 10.44 -2.63 15.16
N ALA A 65 10.61 -3.84 14.60
CA ALA A 65 10.70 -4.10 13.16
C ALA A 65 9.33 -4.35 12.49
N THR A 66 8.23 -4.36 13.22
CA THR A 66 6.89 -4.62 12.66
C THR A 66 6.54 -3.63 11.55
N TYR A 67 6.76 -2.33 11.77
CA TYR A 67 6.52 -1.31 10.74
C TYR A 67 7.45 -1.45 9.53
N THR A 68 8.71 -1.84 9.77
CA THR A 68 9.65 -2.17 8.69
C THR A 68 9.12 -3.33 7.85
N GLY A 69 8.61 -4.39 8.49
CA GLY A 69 7.99 -5.53 7.81
C GLY A 69 6.82 -5.14 6.91
N VAL A 70 5.95 -4.22 7.37
CA VAL A 70 4.85 -3.67 6.56
C VAL A 70 5.37 -2.95 5.32
N CYS A 71 6.42 -2.14 5.46
CA CYS A 71 7.01 -1.42 4.32
C CYS A 71 7.68 -2.36 3.32
N ILE A 72 8.37 -3.38 3.82
CA ILE A 72 9.04 -4.37 2.98
C ILE A 72 8.04 -5.20 2.20
N VAL A 73 6.96 -5.72 2.83
CA VAL A 73 5.92 -6.45 2.12
C VAL A 73 5.20 -5.58 1.10
N THR A 74 4.98 -4.30 1.42
CA THR A 74 4.42 -3.32 0.46
C THR A 74 5.36 -3.14 -0.73
N GLY A 75 6.67 -2.99 -0.49
CA GLY A 75 7.69 -2.93 -1.53
C GLY A 75 7.75 -4.19 -2.39
N LEU A 76 7.72 -5.38 -1.76
CA LEU A 76 7.69 -6.67 -2.47
C LEU A 76 6.48 -6.74 -3.42
N LEU A 77 5.28 -6.51 -2.91
CA LEU A 77 4.05 -6.59 -3.71
C LEU A 77 4.01 -5.56 -4.83
N MET A 78 4.51 -4.37 -4.58
CA MET A 78 4.55 -3.28 -5.55
C MET A 78 5.56 -3.59 -6.67
N PHE A 79 6.78 -3.97 -6.33
CA PHE A 79 7.86 -4.19 -7.28
C PHE A 79 7.80 -5.54 -8.01
N LEU A 80 6.89 -6.43 -7.65
CA LEU A 80 6.52 -7.55 -8.53
C LEU A 80 5.94 -7.10 -9.87
N LYS A 81 5.27 -5.94 -9.89
CA LYS A 81 4.57 -5.41 -11.08
C LYS A 81 5.22 -4.16 -11.65
N LEU A 82 5.67 -3.27 -10.77
CA LEU A 82 6.15 -1.94 -11.11
C LEU A 82 7.68 -1.91 -11.20
N ASP A 83 8.15 -1.12 -12.15
CA ASP A 83 9.56 -0.82 -12.35
C ASP A 83 9.86 0.59 -11.81
N ILE A 84 10.98 0.76 -11.12
CA ILE A 84 11.45 2.05 -10.59
C ILE A 84 11.81 3.03 -11.72
N GLY A 85 12.14 2.53 -12.92
CA GLY A 85 12.55 3.35 -14.06
C GLY A 85 14.07 3.61 -14.13
N ILE A 86 14.86 2.87 -13.35
CA ILE A 86 16.33 2.87 -13.37
C ILE A 86 16.83 1.55 -13.96
N LYS A 87 18.02 1.54 -14.55
CA LYS A 87 18.67 0.33 -15.10
C LYS A 87 18.55 -0.85 -14.13
N HIS A 88 18.10 -2.02 -14.61
CA HIS A 88 17.80 -3.18 -13.77
C HIS A 88 19.01 -3.71 -12.99
N THR A 89 20.24 -3.42 -13.45
CA THR A 89 21.48 -3.77 -12.75
C THR A 89 21.74 -2.86 -11.55
N GLN A 90 21.31 -1.60 -11.60
CA GLN A 90 21.51 -0.61 -10.54
C GLN A 90 20.34 -0.55 -9.57
N ALA A 91 19.13 -0.85 -10.03
CA ALA A 91 17.89 -0.75 -9.25
C ALA A 91 17.91 -1.55 -7.93
N PRO A 92 18.42 -2.78 -7.83
CA PRO A 92 18.51 -3.51 -6.57
C PRO A 92 19.35 -2.79 -5.51
N PHE A 93 20.47 -2.20 -5.92
CA PHE A 93 21.35 -1.43 -5.03
C PHE A 93 20.68 -0.13 -4.57
N VAL A 94 19.92 0.52 -5.47
CA VAL A 94 19.13 1.70 -5.13
C VAL A 94 18.04 1.34 -4.11
N ILE A 95 17.31 0.24 -4.32
CA ILE A 95 16.27 -0.24 -3.40
C ILE A 95 16.89 -0.51 -2.02
N PHE A 96 17.96 -1.29 -1.98
CA PHE A 96 18.68 -1.58 -0.75
C PHE A 96 19.14 -0.29 -0.05
N GLY A 97 19.82 0.58 -0.78
CA GLY A 97 20.35 1.84 -0.27
C GLY A 97 19.26 2.77 0.26
N LEU A 98 18.09 2.82 -0.41
CA LEU A 98 16.96 3.65 0.04
C LEU A 98 16.36 3.13 1.35
N PHE A 99 16.21 1.82 1.56
CA PHE A 99 15.74 1.29 2.84
C PHE A 99 16.74 1.56 3.97
N VAL A 100 18.04 1.38 3.73
CA VAL A 100 19.09 1.70 4.72
C VAL A 100 19.11 3.21 4.99
N LEU A 101 19.00 4.04 3.97
CA LEU A 101 18.97 5.50 4.09
C LEU A 101 17.80 5.95 5.00
N THR A 102 16.61 5.34 4.89
CA THR A 102 15.46 5.71 5.73
C THR A 102 15.76 5.51 7.21
N GLY A 103 16.43 4.43 7.59
CA GLY A 103 16.80 4.16 8.98
C GLY A 103 17.88 5.09 9.51
N LEU A 104 18.95 5.29 8.74
CA LEU A 104 20.04 6.20 9.12
C LEU A 104 19.56 7.63 9.26
N SER A 105 18.79 8.12 8.28
CA SER A 105 18.28 9.48 8.30
C SER A 105 17.29 9.70 9.44
N ALA A 106 16.43 8.73 9.75
CA ALA A 106 15.50 8.83 10.88
C ALA A 106 16.24 8.90 12.21
N PHE A 107 17.31 8.12 12.38
CA PHE A 107 18.14 8.18 13.57
C PHE A 107 18.79 9.55 13.75
N VAL A 108 19.43 10.08 12.69
CA VAL A 108 20.08 11.40 12.75
C VAL A 108 19.06 12.52 12.97
N ALA A 109 17.90 12.44 12.32
CA ALA A 109 16.84 13.44 12.46
C ALA A 109 16.25 13.49 13.88
N ALA A 110 16.23 12.35 14.60
CA ALA A 110 15.71 12.26 15.95
C ALA A 110 16.60 12.94 17.01
N ILE A 111 17.87 13.26 16.69
CA ILE A 111 18.80 13.91 17.62
C ILE A 111 18.33 15.33 17.97
N ASN A 112 17.91 16.10 16.97
CA ASN A 112 17.45 17.48 17.16
C ASN A 112 16.44 17.84 16.06
N PRO A 113 15.26 18.41 16.41
CA PRO A 113 14.25 18.77 15.42
C PRO A 113 14.73 19.70 14.31
N TRP A 114 15.61 20.65 14.60
CA TRP A 114 16.19 21.56 13.59
C TRP A 114 17.12 20.85 12.62
N LEU A 115 17.94 19.95 13.14
CA LEU A 115 18.76 19.05 12.30
C LEU A 115 17.84 18.12 11.49
N GLY A 116 16.79 17.63 12.13
CA GLY A 116 15.74 16.80 11.51
C GLY A 116 15.11 17.49 10.30
N LEU A 117 14.84 18.79 10.38
CA LEU A 117 14.28 19.55 9.24
C LEU A 117 15.17 19.46 7.99
N LEU A 118 16.47 19.62 8.15
CA LEU A 118 17.42 19.52 7.03
C LEU A 118 17.55 18.09 6.50
N ILE A 119 17.72 17.13 7.41
CA ILE A 119 17.89 15.72 7.08
C ILE A 119 16.63 15.16 6.41
N ASN A 120 15.45 15.47 6.94
CA ASN A 120 14.15 15.07 6.38
C ASN A 120 14.00 15.59 4.94
N PHE A 121 14.34 16.85 4.69
CA PHE A 121 14.25 17.43 3.36
C PHE A 121 15.19 16.71 2.37
N ILE A 122 16.46 16.52 2.73
CA ILE A 122 17.44 15.85 1.89
C ILE A 122 17.02 14.39 1.62
N THR A 123 16.56 13.68 2.65
CA THR A 123 16.17 12.28 2.54
C THR A 123 14.94 12.11 1.64
N VAL A 124 13.90 12.92 1.84
CA VAL A 124 12.70 12.87 0.99
C VAL A 124 13.04 13.23 -0.45
N CYS A 125 13.90 14.26 -0.69
CA CYS A 125 14.41 14.58 -2.02
C CYS A 125 15.16 13.39 -2.64
N ALA A 126 16.04 12.75 -1.91
CA ALA A 126 16.79 11.59 -2.39
C ALA A 126 15.86 10.42 -2.75
N ILE A 127 14.89 10.11 -1.89
CA ILE A 127 13.88 9.08 -2.17
C ILE A 127 13.11 9.44 -3.44
N MET A 128 12.61 10.67 -3.57
CA MET A 128 11.83 11.11 -4.73
C MET A 128 12.63 11.08 -6.02
N VAL A 129 13.88 11.52 -6.00
CA VAL A 129 14.75 11.52 -7.19
C VAL A 129 15.09 10.11 -7.63
N LEU A 130 15.46 9.23 -6.70
CA LEU A 130 15.93 7.89 -7.02
C LEU A 130 14.80 6.90 -7.32
N SER A 131 13.69 6.98 -6.60
CA SER A 131 12.57 6.04 -6.79
C SER A 131 11.38 6.63 -7.56
N GLY A 132 11.31 7.95 -7.73
CA GLY A 132 10.22 8.66 -8.40
C GLY A 132 10.41 8.80 -9.92
N GLN A 133 11.30 8.05 -10.58
CA GLN A 133 11.49 8.19 -12.03
C GLN A 133 10.22 7.90 -12.80
N ARG A 134 9.37 7.01 -12.30
CA ARG A 134 8.00 6.76 -12.75
C ARG A 134 6.99 7.26 -11.71
N ALA A 135 6.95 8.57 -11.49
CA ALA A 135 6.09 9.23 -10.49
C ALA A 135 4.60 8.88 -10.65
N GLU A 136 4.15 8.61 -11.88
CA GLU A 136 2.78 8.20 -12.20
C GLU A 136 2.35 6.92 -11.47
N TYR A 137 3.27 5.96 -11.32
CA TYR A 137 3.02 4.69 -10.64
C TYR A 137 3.36 4.72 -9.14
N ARG A 138 3.77 5.90 -8.63
CA ARG A 138 4.10 6.10 -7.21
C ARG A 138 5.13 5.11 -6.64
N SER A 139 6.14 4.75 -7.43
CA SER A 139 7.19 3.81 -7.03
C SER A 139 7.98 4.21 -5.77
N PHE A 140 7.89 5.46 -5.35
CA PHE A 140 8.48 6.00 -4.12
C PHE A 140 7.72 5.64 -2.83
N MET A 141 6.47 5.16 -2.94
CA MET A 141 5.59 4.93 -1.78
C MET A 141 6.19 4.03 -0.68
N PRO A 142 6.75 2.85 -0.96
CA PRO A 142 7.29 1.99 0.10
C PRO A 142 8.40 2.66 0.90
N PHE A 143 9.24 3.44 0.25
CA PHE A 143 10.36 4.13 0.89
C PHE A 143 9.90 5.31 1.75
N LEU A 144 8.97 6.13 1.25
CA LEU A 144 8.40 7.21 2.04
C LEU A 144 7.59 6.71 3.23
N LEU A 145 6.79 5.64 3.05
CA LEU A 145 6.11 4.98 4.17
C LEU A 145 7.12 4.47 5.21
N CYS A 146 8.19 3.80 4.75
CA CYS A 146 9.25 3.32 5.63
C CYS A 146 9.88 4.48 6.41
N TYR A 147 10.16 5.60 5.73
CA TYR A 147 10.74 6.78 6.36
C TYR A 147 9.80 7.40 7.41
N ILE A 148 8.51 7.56 7.09
CA ILE A 148 7.50 8.06 8.04
C ILE A 148 7.44 7.18 9.28
N PHE A 149 7.39 5.86 9.12
CA PHE A 149 7.29 4.93 10.24
C PHE A 149 8.57 4.92 11.10
N THR A 150 9.75 4.93 10.47
CA THR A 150 11.00 4.97 11.21
C THR A 150 11.18 6.28 11.98
N GLN A 151 10.75 7.41 11.42
CA GLN A 151 10.79 8.73 12.04
C GLN A 151 9.79 8.83 13.21
N SER A 152 8.58 8.27 13.06
CA SER A 152 7.54 8.33 14.10
C SER A 152 7.78 7.39 15.28
N THR A 153 8.72 6.45 15.14
CA THR A 153 9.07 5.49 16.20
C THR A 153 10.59 5.45 16.39
N PRO A 154 11.20 6.51 16.93
CA PRO A 154 12.66 6.55 17.11
C PRO A 154 13.10 5.41 18.03
N VAL A 155 14.24 4.81 17.73
CA VAL A 155 14.88 3.74 18.51
C VAL A 155 16.35 4.06 18.71
N TYR A 156 16.90 3.61 19.83
CA TYR A 156 18.26 3.87 20.25
C TYR A 156 18.95 2.57 20.64
N ASP A 157 20.25 2.62 20.79
CA ASP A 157 21.09 1.51 21.24
C ASP A 157 20.92 0.20 20.44
N ILE A 158 20.66 -0.90 21.14
CA ILE A 158 20.51 -2.24 20.56
C ILE A 158 19.33 -2.30 19.57
N ASP A 159 18.24 -1.63 19.87
CA ASP A 159 17.05 -1.58 19.00
C ASP A 159 17.33 -0.88 17.67
N PHE A 160 18.23 0.11 17.67
CA PHE A 160 18.69 0.73 16.42
C PHE A 160 19.44 -0.28 15.55
N GLY A 161 20.35 -1.08 16.15
CA GLY A 161 21.06 -2.13 15.42
C GLY A 161 20.12 -3.16 14.79
N MET A 162 19.12 -3.63 15.56
CA MET A 162 18.10 -4.56 15.08
C MET A 162 17.23 -3.96 13.98
N ARG A 163 16.86 -2.69 14.10
CA ARG A 163 16.12 -1.99 13.04
C ARG A 163 16.96 -1.84 11.79
N MET A 164 18.23 -1.46 11.89
CA MET A 164 19.12 -1.36 10.74
C MET A 164 19.33 -2.71 10.05
N ALA A 165 19.50 -3.78 10.82
CA ALA A 165 19.58 -5.14 10.30
C ALA A 165 18.29 -5.53 9.55
N SER A 166 17.12 -5.20 10.11
CA SER A 166 15.82 -5.46 9.49
C SER A 166 15.63 -4.69 8.17
N LEU A 167 16.03 -3.41 8.13
CA LEU A 167 15.98 -2.59 6.92
C LEU A 167 16.95 -3.10 5.84
N ALA A 168 18.16 -3.49 6.24
CA ALA A 168 19.15 -4.04 5.32
C ALA A 168 18.70 -5.39 4.75
N ALA A 169 18.24 -6.32 5.62
CA ALA A 169 17.73 -7.62 5.19
C ALA A 169 16.50 -7.48 4.28
N GLY A 170 15.55 -6.63 4.68
CA GLY A 170 14.34 -6.37 3.91
C GLY A 170 14.63 -5.66 2.59
N GLY A 171 15.51 -4.66 2.58
CA GLY A 171 15.94 -3.96 1.38
C GLY A 171 16.65 -4.88 0.40
N ALA A 172 17.52 -5.78 0.89
CA ALA A 172 18.17 -6.81 0.09
C ALA A 172 17.15 -7.78 -0.51
N LEU A 173 16.19 -8.25 0.30
CA LEU A 173 15.11 -9.14 -0.16
C LEU A 173 14.30 -8.51 -1.29
N VAL A 174 13.85 -7.26 -1.11
CA VAL A 174 13.10 -6.51 -2.14
C VAL A 174 13.95 -6.31 -3.40
N GLY A 175 15.23 -5.95 -3.25
CA GLY A 175 16.16 -5.77 -4.36
C GLY A 175 16.40 -7.05 -5.17
N ILE A 176 16.59 -8.18 -4.50
CA ILE A 176 16.79 -9.49 -5.14
C ILE A 176 15.52 -9.90 -5.91
N VAL A 177 14.34 -9.80 -5.27
CA VAL A 177 13.05 -10.10 -5.92
C VAL A 177 12.83 -9.19 -7.13
N TYR A 178 13.09 -7.90 -7.00
CA TYR A 178 13.02 -6.95 -8.11
C TYR A 178 13.92 -7.40 -9.28
N PHE A 179 15.17 -7.74 -9.02
CA PHE A 179 16.13 -8.17 -10.05
C PHE A 179 15.64 -9.43 -10.77
N ILE A 180 15.22 -10.45 -10.02
CA ILE A 180 14.73 -11.72 -10.59
C ILE A 180 13.54 -11.47 -11.52
N VAL A 181 12.59 -10.64 -11.11
CA VAL A 181 11.35 -10.36 -11.86
C VAL A 181 11.61 -9.51 -13.10
N HIS A 182 12.54 -8.53 -13.02
CA HIS A 182 12.72 -7.54 -14.08
C HIS A 182 13.90 -7.82 -15.02
N ARG A 183 14.84 -8.72 -14.69
CA ARG A 183 16.04 -9.01 -15.49
C ARG A 183 15.75 -9.39 -16.95
N LYS A 184 14.58 -9.96 -17.24
CA LYS A 184 14.17 -10.37 -18.59
C LYS A 184 13.28 -9.34 -19.31
N LYS A 185 12.92 -8.24 -18.63
CA LYS A 185 12.09 -7.17 -19.22
C LYS A 185 12.96 -6.14 -19.93
N PRO A 186 12.40 -5.31 -20.84
CA PRO A 186 13.12 -4.21 -21.47
C PRO A 186 13.74 -3.31 -20.39
N CYS A 187 15.07 -3.11 -20.45
CA CYS A 187 15.80 -2.35 -19.44
C CYS A 187 15.62 -0.84 -19.67
N PRO A 188 15.25 -0.06 -18.64
CA PRO A 188 15.27 1.39 -18.72
C PRO A 188 16.68 1.91 -19.05
N LYS A 189 16.75 2.95 -19.88
CA LYS A 189 18.05 3.56 -20.28
C LYS A 189 18.64 4.46 -19.22
N VAL A 190 17.84 4.91 -18.24
CA VAL A 190 18.25 5.89 -17.23
C VAL A 190 19.09 5.23 -16.14
N GLY A 191 20.34 5.69 -15.97
CA GLY A 191 21.19 5.34 -14.84
C GLY A 191 20.89 6.18 -13.60
N VAL A 192 21.48 5.83 -12.46
CA VAL A 192 21.32 6.60 -11.20
C VAL A 192 21.82 8.04 -11.37
N LEU A 193 23.00 8.22 -11.92
CA LEU A 193 23.58 9.56 -12.17
C LEU A 193 22.73 10.37 -13.16
N ASP A 194 22.21 9.71 -14.20
CA ASP A 194 21.33 10.36 -15.17
C ASP A 194 20.00 10.78 -14.52
N ALA A 195 19.46 9.99 -13.61
CA ALA A 195 18.25 10.32 -12.87
C ALA A 195 18.43 11.58 -12.02
N ILE A 196 19.57 11.69 -11.31
CA ILE A 196 19.91 12.86 -10.50
C ILE A 196 20.13 14.08 -11.42
N LYS A 197 20.95 13.95 -12.46
CA LYS A 197 21.27 15.03 -13.39
C LYS A 197 20.07 15.55 -14.14
N ASN A 198 19.21 14.65 -14.65
CA ASN A 198 18.00 15.02 -15.36
C ASN A 198 16.99 15.74 -14.45
N THR A 199 16.88 15.32 -13.20
CA THR A 199 15.99 15.99 -12.23
C THR A 199 16.52 17.38 -11.86
N ALA A 200 17.84 17.51 -11.66
CA ALA A 200 18.48 18.80 -11.37
C ALA A 200 18.40 19.77 -12.56
N SER A 201 18.61 19.29 -13.78
CA SER A 201 18.57 20.12 -15.00
C SER A 201 17.15 20.55 -15.37
N ALA A 202 16.15 19.74 -15.05
CA ALA A 202 14.75 20.00 -15.41
C ALA A 202 13.94 20.55 -14.20
N TYR A 203 14.48 21.57 -13.52
CA TYR A 203 13.83 22.13 -12.31
C TYR A 203 12.43 22.74 -12.56
N THR A 204 12.11 23.14 -13.77
CA THR A 204 10.79 23.67 -14.15
C THR A 204 9.77 22.59 -14.49
N SER A 205 10.19 21.32 -14.62
CA SER A 205 9.30 20.24 -15.01
C SER A 205 8.21 19.99 -13.95
N VAL A 206 7.05 19.52 -14.39
CA VAL A 206 5.93 19.15 -13.50
C VAL A 206 6.36 18.11 -12.46
N LYS A 207 7.22 17.19 -12.89
CA LYS A 207 7.78 16.12 -12.06
C LYS A 207 8.66 16.68 -10.93
N THR A 208 9.59 17.57 -11.24
CA THR A 208 10.49 18.17 -10.24
C THR A 208 9.72 19.06 -9.27
N LYS A 209 8.75 19.83 -9.76
CA LYS A 209 7.84 20.61 -8.91
C LYS A 209 7.02 19.73 -7.98
N PHE A 210 6.60 18.55 -8.43
CA PHE A 210 5.93 17.57 -7.58
C PHE A 210 6.88 17.02 -6.50
N PHE A 211 8.12 16.68 -6.85
CA PHE A 211 9.13 16.21 -5.88
C PHE A 211 9.40 17.24 -4.80
N LEU A 212 9.55 18.51 -5.19
CA LEU A 212 9.80 19.60 -4.25
C LEU A 212 8.60 19.84 -3.33
N ARG A 213 7.37 19.83 -3.86
CA ARG A 213 6.14 19.96 -3.04
C ARG A 213 6.02 18.82 -2.03
N MET A 214 6.33 17.58 -2.45
CA MET A 214 6.32 16.43 -1.56
C MET A 214 7.39 16.59 -0.48
N ALA A 215 8.61 16.96 -0.85
CA ALA A 215 9.71 17.11 0.09
C ALA A 215 9.41 18.21 1.12
N ILE A 216 8.98 19.39 0.69
CA ILE A 216 8.65 20.48 1.59
C ILE A 216 7.49 20.08 2.52
N GLY A 217 6.39 19.57 1.95
CA GLY A 217 5.21 19.20 2.74
C GLY A 217 5.53 18.13 3.78
N MET A 218 6.28 17.08 3.39
CA MET A 218 6.68 16.02 4.30
C MET A 218 7.62 16.52 5.40
N THR A 219 8.61 17.34 5.04
CA THR A 219 9.56 17.91 6.01
C THR A 219 8.88 18.78 7.05
N ILE A 220 7.96 19.65 6.62
CA ILE A 220 7.19 20.50 7.54
C ILE A 220 6.31 19.64 8.46
N ALA A 221 5.63 18.61 7.91
CA ALA A 221 4.80 17.72 8.71
C ALA A 221 5.61 16.94 9.75
N MET A 222 6.78 16.43 9.36
CA MET A 222 7.69 15.75 10.29
C MET A 222 8.19 16.69 11.37
N PHE A 223 8.63 17.89 11.00
CA PHE A 223 9.09 18.89 11.94
C PHE A 223 8.02 19.27 12.97
N ILE A 224 6.79 19.57 12.51
CA ILE A 224 5.66 19.86 13.41
C ILE A 224 5.34 18.65 14.29
N GLY A 225 5.36 17.46 13.72
CA GLY A 225 5.13 16.21 14.45
C GLY A 225 6.14 15.98 15.56
N ASP A 226 7.41 16.22 15.29
CA ASP A 226 8.50 16.09 16.27
C ASP A 226 8.38 17.14 17.38
N MET A 227 7.96 18.35 17.08
CA MET A 227 7.69 19.41 18.05
C MET A 227 6.50 19.10 18.99
N ILE A 228 5.46 18.45 18.48
CA ILE A 228 4.24 18.15 19.24
C ILE A 228 4.35 16.78 19.97
N GLY A 229 5.22 15.89 19.49
CA GLY A 229 5.44 14.55 19.98
C GLY A 229 5.46 13.53 18.86
N SER A 230 6.45 12.63 18.87
CA SER A 230 6.78 11.72 17.75
C SER A 230 5.61 10.85 17.26
N ALA A 231 4.70 10.42 18.13
CA ALA A 231 3.52 9.64 17.73
C ALA A 231 2.59 10.41 16.75
N ARG A 232 2.60 11.75 16.78
CA ARG A 232 1.77 12.60 15.90
C ARG A 232 2.39 12.82 14.53
N THR A 233 3.69 12.62 14.38
CA THR A 233 4.41 12.71 13.09
C THR A 233 3.79 11.83 12.04
N LEU A 234 3.39 10.60 12.38
CA LEU A 234 2.72 9.66 11.50
C LEU A 234 1.39 10.21 10.97
N TRP A 235 0.55 10.75 11.86
CA TRP A 235 -0.77 11.28 11.50
C TRP A 235 -0.71 12.52 10.62
N LEU A 236 0.34 13.33 10.72
CA LEU A 236 0.56 14.51 9.88
C LEU A 236 1.16 14.14 8.51
N SER A 237 2.10 13.19 8.49
CA SER A 237 2.86 12.86 7.28
C SER A 237 2.09 11.97 6.30
N LEU A 238 1.30 10.98 6.77
CA LEU A 238 0.49 10.11 5.92
C LEU A 238 -0.54 10.84 5.05
N PRO A 239 -1.29 11.85 5.55
CA PRO A 239 -2.13 12.68 4.71
C PRO A 239 -1.37 13.35 3.57
N ILE A 240 -0.22 13.96 3.84
CA ILE A 240 0.57 14.65 2.81
C ILE A 240 1.02 13.66 1.73
N LEU A 241 1.55 12.50 2.14
CA LEU A 241 1.94 11.44 1.21
C LEU A 241 0.79 11.00 0.29
N SER A 242 -0.42 10.89 0.82
CA SER A 242 -1.58 10.41 0.07
C SER A 242 -2.23 11.48 -0.79
N LEU A 243 -2.24 12.74 -0.33
CA LEU A 243 -2.92 13.86 -0.98
C LEU A 243 -2.09 14.49 -2.09
N THR A 244 -0.77 14.56 -1.93
CA THR A 244 0.09 15.20 -2.92
C THR A 244 0.08 14.42 -4.23
N GLN A 245 -0.39 15.08 -5.30
CA GLN A 245 -0.51 14.54 -6.64
C GLN A 245 0.43 15.22 -7.61
N LEU A 246 0.71 14.53 -8.74
CA LEU A 246 1.52 15.10 -9.82
C LEU A 246 0.89 16.40 -10.34
N LYS A 247 -0.44 16.43 -10.54
CA LYS A 247 -1.20 17.61 -10.94
C LYS A 247 -1.80 18.31 -9.71
N PRO A 248 -1.57 19.64 -9.52
CA PRO A 248 -2.06 20.37 -8.34
C PRO A 248 -3.59 20.37 -8.18
N HIS A 249 -4.32 20.45 -9.29
CA HIS A 249 -5.79 20.45 -9.27
C HIS A 249 -6.36 19.14 -8.67
N GLU A 250 -5.75 18.00 -8.97
CA GLU A 250 -6.14 16.72 -8.39
C GLU A 250 -5.90 16.66 -6.88
N THR A 251 -4.92 17.42 -6.36
CA THR A 251 -4.63 17.52 -4.93
C THR A 251 -5.80 18.13 -4.18
N ALA A 252 -6.34 19.26 -4.64
CA ALA A 252 -7.44 19.96 -3.97
C ALA A 252 -8.70 19.09 -3.90
N HIS A 253 -9.06 18.46 -5.00
CA HIS A 253 -10.22 17.57 -5.09
C HIS A 253 -10.09 16.37 -4.13
N ARG A 254 -8.94 15.72 -4.12
CA ARG A 254 -8.67 14.59 -3.19
C ARG A 254 -8.65 15.03 -1.74
N THR A 255 -8.18 16.25 -1.44
CA THR A 255 -8.20 16.79 -0.08
C THR A 255 -9.62 16.91 0.45
N ALA A 256 -10.53 17.49 -0.34
CA ALA A 256 -11.94 17.63 0.03
C ALA A 256 -12.57 16.25 0.30
N TYR A 257 -12.43 15.29 -0.64
CA TYR A 257 -12.94 13.93 -0.44
C TYR A 257 -12.37 13.25 0.80
N ARG A 258 -11.08 13.44 1.09
CA ARG A 258 -10.45 12.82 2.27
C ARG A 258 -10.99 13.43 3.57
N ILE A 259 -11.22 14.72 3.63
CA ILE A 259 -11.83 15.39 4.80
C ILE A 259 -13.21 14.78 5.06
N PHE A 260 -14.06 14.73 4.04
CA PHE A 260 -15.38 14.10 4.15
C PHE A 260 -15.32 12.63 4.57
N ALA A 261 -14.45 11.84 3.93
CA ALA A 261 -14.28 10.43 4.27
C ALA A 261 -13.77 10.24 5.70
N THR A 262 -12.88 11.11 6.19
CA THR A 262 -12.37 11.04 7.56
C THR A 262 -13.45 11.39 8.58
N ILE A 263 -14.28 12.41 8.32
CA ILE A 263 -15.38 12.79 9.20
C ILE A 263 -16.42 11.66 9.24
N ILE A 264 -16.85 11.15 8.09
CA ILE A 264 -17.84 10.06 8.01
C ILE A 264 -17.28 8.78 8.63
N GLY A 265 -16.03 8.42 8.31
CA GLY A 265 -15.37 7.24 8.87
C GLY A 265 -15.18 7.34 10.38
N GLY A 266 -14.85 8.53 10.90
CA GLY A 266 -14.75 8.80 12.33
C GLY A 266 -16.11 8.65 13.05
N LEU A 267 -17.16 9.19 12.46
CA LEU A 267 -18.53 9.02 13.01
C LEU A 267 -18.96 7.54 13.03
N ILE A 268 -18.71 6.82 11.94
CA ILE A 268 -19.00 5.38 11.87
C ILE A 268 -18.15 4.63 12.91
N TYR A 269 -16.86 4.94 13.03
CA TYR A 269 -15.97 4.32 14.01
C TYR A 269 -16.50 4.50 15.43
N ILE A 270 -16.80 5.73 15.84
CA ILE A 270 -17.35 6.03 17.17
C ILE A 270 -18.66 5.28 17.37
N SER A 271 -19.57 5.33 16.41
CA SER A 271 -20.88 4.66 16.52
C SER A 271 -20.75 3.13 16.67
N VAL A 272 -19.84 2.51 15.95
CA VAL A 272 -19.69 1.04 15.95
C VAL A 272 -18.89 0.58 17.19
N PHE A 273 -17.79 1.25 17.51
CA PHE A 273 -16.85 0.76 18.53
C PHE A 273 -17.17 1.27 19.94
N ASP A 274 -17.83 2.41 20.10
CA ASP A 274 -18.26 2.86 21.41
C ASP A 274 -19.65 2.29 21.83
N PHE A 275 -20.53 2.00 20.85
CA PHE A 275 -21.90 1.57 21.15
C PHE A 275 -22.19 0.09 20.82
N ILE A 276 -21.46 -0.55 19.87
CA ILE A 276 -21.83 -1.88 19.36
C ILE A 276 -20.79 -2.94 19.73
N ILE A 277 -19.50 -2.65 19.64
CA ILE A 277 -18.42 -3.63 19.82
C ILE A 277 -17.64 -3.35 21.11
N PRO A 278 -17.57 -4.30 22.06
CA PRO A 278 -16.71 -4.17 23.24
C PRO A 278 -15.23 -4.00 22.83
N ALA A 279 -14.48 -3.21 23.61
CA ALA A 279 -13.07 -2.90 23.34
C ALA A 279 -12.16 -4.14 23.16
N GLU A 280 -12.52 -5.26 23.78
CA GLU A 280 -11.81 -6.54 23.67
C GLU A 280 -11.78 -7.12 22.24
N TYR A 281 -12.81 -6.84 21.44
CA TYR A 281 -12.94 -7.34 20.07
C TYR A 281 -12.49 -6.34 19.00
N LEU A 282 -11.95 -5.19 19.40
CA LEU A 282 -11.51 -4.11 18.51
C LEU A 282 -10.53 -4.60 17.42
N ASN A 283 -9.53 -5.38 17.83
CA ASN A 283 -8.51 -5.89 16.90
C ASN A 283 -9.09 -6.85 15.85
N ILE A 284 -10.04 -7.69 16.27
CA ILE A 284 -10.74 -8.62 15.36
C ILE A 284 -11.63 -7.83 14.39
N GLY A 285 -12.36 -6.84 14.89
CA GLY A 285 -13.19 -5.96 14.07
C GLY A 285 -12.38 -5.21 13.01
N LEU A 286 -11.21 -4.68 13.37
CA LEU A 286 -10.31 -4.01 12.43
C LEU A 286 -9.73 -4.97 11.38
N LEU A 287 -9.37 -6.20 11.75
CA LEU A 287 -8.92 -7.23 10.81
C LEU A 287 -10.02 -7.59 9.81
N VAL A 288 -11.26 -7.79 10.29
CA VAL A 288 -12.41 -8.08 9.43
C VAL A 288 -12.71 -6.90 8.50
N ALA A 289 -12.70 -5.67 8.99
CA ALA A 289 -12.89 -4.47 8.17
C ALA A 289 -11.79 -4.34 7.11
N GLY A 290 -10.53 -4.58 7.46
CA GLY A 290 -9.39 -4.61 6.53
C GLY A 290 -9.55 -5.68 5.46
N TYR A 291 -10.01 -6.87 5.83
CA TYR A 291 -10.30 -7.95 4.90
C TYR A 291 -11.42 -7.58 3.92
N ILE A 292 -12.54 -7.04 4.41
CA ILE A 292 -13.66 -6.57 3.59
C ILE A 292 -13.19 -5.48 2.62
N TYR A 293 -12.35 -4.53 3.08
CA TYR A 293 -11.81 -3.47 2.25
C TYR A 293 -11.03 -4.00 1.03
N THR A 294 -10.35 -5.15 1.13
CA THR A 294 -9.65 -5.76 -0.01
C THR A 294 -10.57 -6.13 -1.17
N TYR A 295 -11.87 -6.33 -0.91
CA TYR A 295 -12.87 -6.65 -1.93
C TYR A 295 -13.50 -5.40 -2.54
N ILE A 296 -13.77 -4.36 -1.74
CA ILE A 296 -14.43 -3.13 -2.18
C ILE A 296 -13.57 -2.38 -3.20
N ASN A 297 -12.27 -2.37 -3.02
CA ASN A 297 -11.33 -1.58 -3.82
C ASN A 297 -11.21 -2.02 -5.29
N LYS A 298 -11.75 -3.18 -5.68
CA LYS A 298 -11.69 -3.65 -7.07
C LYS A 298 -12.61 -2.88 -8.02
N TYR A 299 -13.71 -2.32 -7.51
CA TYR A 299 -14.69 -1.63 -8.35
C TYR A 299 -14.34 -0.17 -8.65
N GLN A 300 -13.50 0.47 -7.83
CA GLN A 300 -13.09 1.86 -8.05
C GLN A 300 -11.87 2.02 -8.98
N PHE A 301 -11.00 1.01 -9.08
CA PHE A 301 -9.80 1.08 -9.92
C PHE A 301 -10.06 0.84 -11.42
N GLN A 302 -11.26 0.42 -11.82
CA GLN A 302 -11.62 0.23 -13.22
C GLN A 302 -12.29 1.46 -13.86
N GLN A 303 -12.53 2.52 -13.09
CA GLN A 303 -13.18 3.77 -13.56
C GLN A 303 -12.23 4.99 -13.59
N ILE A 304 -10.94 4.80 -13.34
CA ILE A 304 -9.88 5.81 -13.50
C ILE A 304 -8.84 5.28 -14.47
#